data_7d0c0458a1384812d5f3e19d40fa21b1
#
_entry.id   7d0c0458a1384812d5f3e19d40fa21b1
#
_cell.length_a   1.000
_cell.length_b   1.000
_cell.length_c   1.000
_cell.angle_alpha   90.00
_cell.angle_beta   90.00
_cell.angle_gamma   90.00
#
_symmetry.space_group_name_H-M   'P 1'
#
loop_
_entity.id
_entity.type
_entity.pdbx_description
1 polymer ?
#
loop_
_entity_poly.entity_id
_entity_poly.type
_entity_poly.pdbx_seq_one_letter_code
_entity_poly.pdbx_strand_id
1 'polypeptide(L)'
;MQTYTLGNPACNFAPGTLDSVQKPARVLIAASMSLVAVFAMTGCAPDRGPFPVPASSDSDTPVVETPTPTPTPTFNKQLFSVDDPASIWVVVDKLRPLNPQNYAAPDLVSLPVINANPSKLRQEASDALVVMFNAYTAETGLKMASQSAYRSYAAQVSIYNSNVGRLGQVGADLASARGGFSEHQTGLALDIAASPANCTLNQCFADTPQGQWLAANSWQYGWILRYPNGYTDITGYQFEPWHYRYIGVLASTEYHLEGATTLEGFFELPPAVDYAG
;
A
#
# COMPACT_ATOMS: atom_id res chain seq x y z
N MET A 1 -1.64 49.32 39.81
CA MET A 1 -2.92 49.32 39.09
C MET A 1 -2.68 50.01 37.74
N GLN A 2 -2.53 49.25 36.66
CA GLN A 2 -2.51 49.75 35.29
C GLN A 2 -3.29 48.75 34.46
N THR A 3 -4.46 49.18 33.99
CA THR A 3 -5.37 48.43 33.13
C THR A 3 -4.96 48.62 31.69
N TYR A 4 -4.63 47.50 30.98
CA TYR A 4 -4.47 47.48 29.54
C TYR A 4 -5.74 46.99 28.88
N THR A 5 -6.36 47.88 28.09
CA THR A 5 -7.49 47.59 27.22
C THR A 5 -6.97 47.01 25.89
N LEU A 6 -7.43 45.81 25.52
CA LEU A 6 -7.18 45.18 24.23
C LEU A 6 -8.17 45.75 23.19
N GLY A 7 -7.65 46.47 22.22
CA GLY A 7 -8.36 46.91 21.01
C GLY A 7 -8.45 45.82 19.97
N ASN A 8 -9.66 45.56 19.47
CA ASN A 8 -9.95 44.61 18.41
C ASN A 8 -9.89 45.33 17.05
N PRO A 9 -9.08 44.93 16.07
CA PRO A 9 -9.15 45.49 14.72
C PRO A 9 -10.20 44.71 13.88
N ALA A 10 -11.25 45.42 13.50
CA ALA A 10 -12.22 44.97 12.52
C ALA A 10 -11.59 44.93 11.12
N CYS A 11 -11.59 43.78 10.47
CA CYS A 11 -11.27 43.64 9.06
C CYS A 11 -12.48 44.00 8.20
N ASN A 12 -12.38 45.11 7.46
CA ASN A 12 -13.31 45.48 6.39
C ASN A 12 -13.03 44.64 5.14
N PHE A 13 -14.01 43.87 4.72
CA PHE A 13 -14.03 43.23 3.40
C PHE A 13 -14.73 44.15 2.41
N ALA A 14 -14.02 44.54 1.34
CA ALA A 14 -14.61 45.18 0.17
C ALA A 14 -15.11 44.10 -0.82
N PRO A 15 -16.23 44.26 -1.51
CA PRO A 15 -16.72 43.31 -2.49
C PRO A 15 -15.96 43.45 -3.81
N GLY A 16 -15.18 42.39 -4.18
CA GLY A 16 -14.55 42.25 -5.48
C GLY A 16 -15.54 41.67 -6.50
N THR A 17 -15.58 42.30 -7.65
CA THR A 17 -16.42 42.02 -8.83
C THR A 17 -16.14 40.61 -9.41
N LEU A 18 -17.22 39.90 -9.72
CA LEU A 18 -17.23 38.63 -10.46
C LEU A 18 -16.77 38.86 -11.91
N ASP A 19 -15.63 38.31 -12.28
CA ASP A 19 -15.21 38.26 -13.69
C ASP A 19 -15.26 36.80 -14.20
N SER A 20 -15.91 36.71 -15.32
CA SER A 20 -16.17 35.62 -16.27
C SER A 20 -15.45 34.28 -16.11
N VAL A 21 -16.26 33.25 -15.84
CA VAL A 21 -15.89 31.81 -15.96
C VAL A 21 -15.76 31.45 -17.43
N GLN A 22 -14.52 31.20 -17.90
CA GLN A 22 -14.25 30.54 -19.18
C GLN A 22 -14.47 29.03 -19.05
N LYS A 23 -15.41 28.50 -19.86
CA LYS A 23 -15.68 27.07 -19.99
C LYS A 23 -14.51 26.37 -20.70
N PRO A 24 -14.03 25.22 -20.23
CA PRO A 24 -13.04 24.43 -20.97
C PRO A 24 -13.68 23.79 -22.22
N ALA A 25 -12.97 23.86 -23.34
CA ALA A 25 -13.33 23.26 -24.61
C ALA A 25 -13.38 21.73 -24.51
N ARG A 26 -14.49 21.14 -24.95
CA ARG A 26 -14.64 19.68 -25.09
C ARG A 26 -13.80 19.21 -26.29
N VAL A 27 -12.77 18.44 -26.03
CA VAL A 27 -12.04 17.69 -27.05
C VAL A 27 -12.89 16.47 -27.42
N LEU A 28 -13.43 16.47 -28.65
CA LEU A 28 -14.10 15.32 -29.26
C LEU A 28 -13.00 14.38 -29.79
N ILE A 29 -12.85 13.22 -29.12
CA ILE A 29 -12.05 12.12 -29.66
C ILE A 29 -12.93 11.37 -30.66
N ALA A 30 -12.61 11.51 -31.95
CA ALA A 30 -13.23 10.73 -33.02
C ALA A 30 -12.69 9.30 -32.99
N ALA A 31 -13.53 8.34 -32.63
CA ALA A 31 -13.24 6.91 -32.77
C ALA A 31 -13.35 6.52 -34.25
N SER A 32 -12.23 6.22 -34.90
CA SER A 32 -12.19 5.65 -36.25
C SER A 32 -12.52 4.16 -36.17
N MET A 33 -13.72 3.78 -36.60
CA MET A 33 -14.12 2.39 -36.85
C MET A 33 -13.49 1.94 -38.19
N SER A 34 -12.53 1.03 -38.13
CA SER A 34 -12.03 0.33 -39.34
C SER A 34 -13.01 -0.76 -39.75
N LEU A 35 -13.62 -0.56 -40.91
CA LEU A 35 -14.53 -1.50 -41.56
C LEU A 35 -13.68 -2.59 -42.26
N VAL A 36 -13.72 -3.83 -41.75
CA VAL A 36 -13.13 -4.99 -42.42
C VAL A 36 -14.13 -5.48 -43.50
N ALA A 37 -13.81 -5.27 -44.75
CA ALA A 37 -14.57 -5.82 -45.89
C ALA A 37 -14.21 -7.29 -46.06
N VAL A 38 -15.18 -8.18 -45.87
CA VAL A 38 -15.09 -9.60 -46.21
C VAL A 38 -15.44 -9.75 -47.72
N PHE A 39 -14.44 -10.06 -48.56
CA PHE A 39 -14.66 -10.46 -49.93
C PHE A 39 -15.09 -11.94 -49.97
N ALA A 40 -16.35 -12.20 -50.32
CA ALA A 40 -16.83 -13.53 -50.70
C ALA A 40 -16.45 -13.80 -52.16
N MET A 41 -15.49 -14.68 -52.38
CA MET A 41 -15.25 -15.22 -53.74
C MET A 41 -16.10 -16.47 -53.95
N THR A 42 -17.13 -16.36 -54.78
CA THR A 42 -17.85 -17.49 -55.34
C THR A 42 -17.04 -18.08 -56.48
N GLY A 43 -16.32 -19.17 -56.22
CA GLY A 43 -15.67 -19.97 -57.26
C GLY A 43 -16.55 -21.17 -57.68
N CYS A 44 -16.98 -21.24 -58.96
CA CYS A 44 -17.63 -22.41 -59.55
C CYS A 44 -16.64 -23.58 -59.60
N ALA A 45 -16.99 -24.72 -59.01
CA ALA A 45 -16.26 -25.98 -59.13
C ALA A 45 -16.73 -26.75 -60.36
N PRO A 46 -15.85 -27.30 -61.20
CA PRO A 46 -16.23 -28.27 -62.23
C PRO A 46 -16.42 -29.67 -61.62
N ASP A 47 -17.48 -30.31 -62.07
CA ASP A 47 -17.90 -31.68 -61.79
C ASP A 47 -16.80 -32.67 -62.22
N ARG A 48 -16.24 -33.47 -61.30
CA ARG A 48 -15.37 -34.61 -61.58
C ARG A 48 -15.95 -35.86 -60.90
N GLY A 49 -16.24 -36.83 -61.76
CA GLY A 49 -16.83 -38.14 -61.46
C GLY A 49 -16.02 -38.96 -60.44
N PRO A 50 -16.57 -40.12 -60.01
CA PRO A 50 -16.14 -40.86 -58.82
C PRO A 50 -14.77 -41.53 -59.05
N PHE A 51 -13.81 -41.23 -58.16
CA PHE A 51 -12.56 -41.97 -58.03
C PHE A 51 -12.73 -43.15 -57.11
N PRO A 52 -12.02 -44.28 -57.34
CA PRO A 52 -12.07 -45.47 -56.50
C PRO A 52 -11.43 -45.18 -55.11
N VAL A 53 -12.14 -45.67 -54.08
CA VAL A 53 -11.70 -45.58 -52.68
C VAL A 53 -10.56 -46.62 -52.48
N PRO A 54 -9.36 -46.20 -52.06
CA PRO A 54 -8.33 -47.15 -51.60
C PRO A 54 -8.68 -47.61 -50.19
N ALA A 55 -8.37 -48.90 -49.92
CA ALA A 55 -8.63 -49.59 -48.66
C ALA A 55 -7.96 -48.92 -47.48
N SER A 56 -8.66 -48.92 -46.34
CA SER A 56 -8.23 -48.43 -45.01
C SER A 56 -6.92 -49.08 -44.64
N SER A 57 -5.84 -48.32 -44.56
CA SER A 57 -4.69 -48.63 -43.75
C SER A 57 -4.89 -48.04 -42.35
N ASP A 58 -4.90 -48.86 -41.34
CA ASP A 58 -4.88 -48.47 -39.93
C ASP A 58 -3.64 -47.58 -39.70
N SER A 59 -3.87 -46.27 -39.63
CA SER A 59 -2.86 -45.31 -39.20
C SER A 59 -2.98 -45.18 -37.67
N ASP A 60 -2.08 -45.86 -36.97
CA ASP A 60 -1.79 -45.53 -35.58
C ASP A 60 -1.36 -44.05 -35.48
N THR A 61 -2.32 -43.21 -35.16
CA THR A 61 -2.03 -41.82 -34.83
C THR A 61 -1.42 -41.80 -33.43
N PRO A 62 -0.17 -41.31 -33.24
CA PRO A 62 0.37 -41.22 -31.91
C PRO A 62 -0.50 -40.29 -31.08
N VAL A 63 -1.01 -40.77 -29.97
CA VAL A 63 -1.70 -39.98 -28.94
C VAL A 63 -0.67 -38.99 -28.39
N VAL A 64 -0.78 -37.72 -28.80
CA VAL A 64 0.00 -36.64 -28.20
C VAL A 64 -0.53 -36.46 -26.78
N GLU A 65 0.19 -37.00 -25.81
CA GLU A 65 -0.10 -36.75 -24.39
C GLU A 65 0.01 -35.23 -24.14
N THR A 66 -1.10 -34.62 -23.76
CA THR A 66 -1.12 -33.22 -23.32
C THR A 66 -0.27 -33.17 -22.05
N PRO A 67 0.77 -32.32 -22.00
CA PRO A 67 1.62 -32.23 -20.79
C PRO A 67 0.73 -31.85 -19.61
N THR A 68 0.79 -32.66 -18.55
CA THR A 68 0.15 -32.38 -17.27
C THR A 68 0.71 -31.04 -16.77
N PRO A 69 -0.12 -30.03 -16.43
CA PRO A 69 0.38 -28.76 -15.95
C PRO A 69 1.25 -29.00 -14.71
N THR A 70 2.48 -28.53 -14.74
CA THR A 70 3.37 -28.53 -13.58
C THR A 70 2.69 -27.66 -12.51
N PRO A 71 2.51 -28.15 -11.25
CA PRO A 71 1.89 -27.37 -10.21
C PRO A 71 2.68 -26.07 -10.01
N THR A 72 1.99 -24.94 -10.08
CA THR A 72 2.55 -23.64 -9.73
C THR A 72 3.00 -23.71 -8.26
N PRO A 73 4.22 -23.30 -7.92
CA PRO A 73 4.67 -23.29 -6.53
C PRO A 73 3.70 -22.47 -5.68
N THR A 74 3.12 -23.07 -4.67
CA THR A 74 2.25 -22.38 -3.71
C THR A 74 3.12 -21.50 -2.82
N PHE A 75 2.72 -20.22 -2.59
CA PHE A 75 3.39 -19.33 -1.67
C PHE A 75 3.44 -19.95 -0.26
N ASN A 76 4.63 -19.93 0.37
CA ASN A 76 4.79 -20.50 1.70
C ASN A 76 4.76 -19.39 2.77
N LYS A 77 3.62 -19.22 3.45
CA LYS A 77 3.43 -18.26 4.55
C LYS A 77 4.26 -18.57 5.80
N GLN A 78 4.93 -19.73 5.84
CA GLN A 78 5.81 -20.13 6.95
C GLN A 78 7.31 -19.96 6.62
N LEU A 79 7.64 -19.33 5.49
CA LEU A 79 9.03 -19.13 5.07
C LEU A 79 9.82 -18.30 6.08
N PHE A 80 9.19 -17.29 6.68
CA PHE A 80 9.74 -16.49 7.75
C PHE A 80 8.79 -16.48 8.95
N SER A 81 9.35 -16.30 10.15
CA SER A 81 8.57 -16.26 11.38
C SER A 81 7.72 -14.99 11.46
N VAL A 82 6.48 -15.11 11.94
CA VAL A 82 5.61 -13.99 12.29
C VAL A 82 5.78 -13.54 13.76
N ASP A 83 6.63 -14.25 14.54
CA ASP A 83 6.88 -13.99 15.97
C ASP A 83 8.29 -13.47 16.24
N ASP A 84 9.28 -13.80 15.42
CA ASP A 84 10.65 -13.35 15.59
C ASP A 84 10.77 -11.86 15.25
N PRO A 85 11.18 -10.99 16.20
CA PRO A 85 11.31 -9.55 15.95
C PRO A 85 12.36 -9.20 14.88
N ALA A 86 13.28 -10.11 14.56
CA ALA A 86 14.26 -9.94 13.49
C ALA A 86 13.70 -10.29 12.10
N SER A 87 12.58 -11.01 12.04
CA SER A 87 11.92 -11.38 10.78
C SER A 87 11.31 -10.18 10.08
N ILE A 88 11.37 -10.15 8.73
CA ILE A 88 10.64 -9.15 7.94
C ILE A 88 9.12 -9.38 7.96
N TRP A 89 8.68 -10.60 8.34
CA TRP A 89 7.25 -10.95 8.46
C TRP A 89 6.74 -10.88 9.89
N VAL A 90 7.54 -10.38 10.85
CA VAL A 90 7.04 -10.22 12.24
C VAL A 90 5.74 -9.44 12.25
N VAL A 91 4.69 -9.98 12.89
CA VAL A 91 3.43 -9.28 13.09
C VAL A 91 3.42 -8.69 14.50
N VAL A 92 3.36 -7.38 14.56
CA VAL A 92 3.28 -6.61 15.81
C VAL A 92 1.92 -5.92 15.83
N ASP A 93 1.10 -6.28 16.79
CA ASP A 93 -0.24 -5.76 17.01
C ASP A 93 -0.57 -5.69 18.51
N LYS A 94 -1.79 -5.38 18.90
CA LYS A 94 -2.19 -5.22 20.31
C LYS A 94 -2.15 -6.52 21.14
N LEU A 95 -2.15 -7.68 20.51
CA LEU A 95 -2.03 -8.98 21.15
C LEU A 95 -0.62 -9.57 21.05
N ARG A 96 0.21 -9.02 20.17
CA ARG A 96 1.52 -9.56 19.80
C ARG A 96 2.62 -8.51 20.00
N PRO A 97 3.09 -8.29 21.26
CA PRO A 97 4.21 -7.40 21.50
C PRO A 97 5.51 -7.97 20.93
N LEU A 98 6.45 -7.09 20.60
CA LEU A 98 7.82 -7.51 20.37
C LEU A 98 8.39 -8.25 21.57
N ASN A 99 9.19 -9.28 21.32
CA ASN A 99 9.89 -10.02 22.37
C ASN A 99 11.41 -10.10 22.07
N PRO A 100 12.26 -9.40 22.82
CA PRO A 100 11.93 -8.57 24.00
C PRO A 100 11.19 -7.28 23.61
N GLN A 101 10.36 -6.74 24.52
CA GLN A 101 9.56 -5.53 24.25
C GLN A 101 10.40 -4.31 23.85
N ASN A 102 11.64 -4.22 24.33
CA ASN A 102 12.57 -3.15 23.99
C ASN A 102 13.46 -3.49 22.78
N TYR A 103 13.07 -4.46 21.95
CA TYR A 103 13.79 -4.83 20.75
C TYR A 103 14.18 -3.61 19.89
N ALA A 104 15.38 -3.63 19.35
CA ALA A 104 15.87 -2.67 18.38
C ALA A 104 16.55 -3.41 17.25
N ALA A 105 16.14 -3.15 15.99
CA ALA A 105 16.76 -3.78 14.84
C ALA A 105 18.24 -3.38 14.70
N PRO A 106 19.16 -4.32 14.42
CA PRO A 106 20.59 -4.04 14.38
C PRO A 106 21.05 -3.38 13.07
N ASP A 107 20.24 -3.43 12.00
CA ASP A 107 20.53 -3.03 10.63
C ASP A 107 19.84 -1.73 10.21
N LEU A 108 19.58 -0.82 11.16
CA LEU A 108 18.95 0.48 10.92
C LEU A 108 19.89 1.44 10.18
N VAL A 109 19.46 1.94 9.03
CA VAL A 109 20.15 2.92 8.23
C VAL A 109 19.37 4.22 8.10
N SER A 110 20.07 5.35 7.92
CA SER A 110 19.41 6.63 7.63
C SER A 110 18.82 6.61 6.22
N LEU A 111 17.61 7.15 6.08
CA LEU A 111 16.90 7.15 4.80
C LEU A 111 17.49 8.19 3.84
N PRO A 112 17.88 7.80 2.61
CA PRO A 112 18.40 8.72 1.59
C PRO A 112 17.26 9.31 0.73
N VAL A 113 16.14 9.71 1.36
CA VAL A 113 14.97 10.31 0.71
C VAL A 113 14.63 11.64 1.39
N ILE A 114 13.65 12.38 0.88
CA ILE A 114 13.13 13.57 1.57
C ILE A 114 12.53 13.11 2.92
N ASN A 115 13.01 13.71 4.00
CA ASN A 115 12.57 13.42 5.37
C ASN A 115 12.01 14.68 6.03
N ALA A 116 10.81 14.59 6.61
CA ALA A 116 10.27 15.65 7.47
C ALA A 116 11.00 15.67 8.84
N ASN A 117 11.44 14.50 9.31
CA ASN A 117 12.23 14.29 10.51
C ASN A 117 13.36 13.30 10.22
N PRO A 118 14.50 13.32 10.95
CA PRO A 118 15.54 12.30 10.80
C PRO A 118 14.94 10.90 10.97
N SER A 119 15.01 10.10 9.91
CA SER A 119 14.32 8.82 9.81
C SER A 119 15.29 7.69 9.51
N LYS A 120 15.02 6.50 10.09
CA LYS A 120 15.77 5.27 9.84
C LYS A 120 14.79 4.14 9.53
N LEU A 121 15.23 3.20 8.69
CA LEU A 121 14.58 1.90 8.48
C LEU A 121 15.65 0.81 8.51
N ARG A 122 15.23 -0.45 8.55
CA ARG A 122 16.12 -1.56 8.22
C ARG A 122 16.61 -1.42 6.78
N GLN A 123 17.82 -1.90 6.51
CA GLN A 123 18.49 -1.70 5.20
C GLN A 123 17.59 -2.13 4.03
N GLU A 124 17.02 -3.32 4.09
CA GLU A 124 16.17 -3.86 3.02
C GLU A 124 14.92 -2.99 2.76
N ALA A 125 14.25 -2.57 3.83
CA ALA A 125 13.09 -1.67 3.73
C ALA A 125 13.47 -0.29 3.18
N SER A 126 14.65 0.23 3.56
CA SER A 126 15.19 1.49 3.04
C SER A 126 15.44 1.42 1.53
N ASP A 127 16.07 0.34 1.06
CA ASP A 127 16.37 0.15 -0.36
C ASP A 127 15.07 0.05 -1.18
N ALA A 128 14.10 -0.72 -0.71
CA ALA A 128 12.78 -0.85 -1.33
C ALA A 128 12.02 0.50 -1.36
N LEU A 129 12.12 1.29 -0.29
CA LEU A 129 11.52 2.63 -0.22
C LEU A 129 12.08 3.58 -1.28
N VAL A 130 13.40 3.58 -1.47
CA VAL A 130 14.06 4.40 -2.48
C VAL A 130 13.55 4.06 -3.88
N VAL A 131 13.43 2.78 -4.19
CA VAL A 131 12.89 2.31 -5.48
C VAL A 131 11.44 2.78 -5.65
N MET A 132 10.59 2.61 -4.63
CA MET A 132 9.18 3.04 -4.66
C MET A 132 9.03 4.55 -4.87
N PHE A 133 9.77 5.37 -4.13
CA PHE A 133 9.68 6.83 -4.24
C PHE A 133 10.21 7.36 -5.59
N ASN A 134 11.25 6.72 -6.13
CA ASN A 134 11.77 7.04 -7.45
C ASN A 134 10.77 6.67 -8.56
N ALA A 135 10.12 5.51 -8.46
CA ALA A 135 9.09 5.10 -9.41
C ALA A 135 7.92 6.09 -9.42
N TYR A 136 7.39 6.47 -8.26
CA TYR A 136 6.36 7.49 -8.15
C TYR A 136 6.77 8.82 -8.79
N THR A 137 8.01 9.28 -8.49
CA THR A 137 8.51 10.54 -9.04
C THR A 137 8.68 10.47 -10.56
N ALA A 138 9.16 9.35 -11.09
CA ALA A 138 9.33 9.15 -12.52
C ALA A 138 7.99 9.14 -13.27
N GLU A 139 6.95 8.54 -12.65
CA GLU A 139 5.62 8.42 -13.25
C GLU A 139 4.83 9.74 -13.19
N THR A 140 4.91 10.47 -12.07
CA THR A 140 4.00 11.58 -11.80
C THR A 140 4.67 12.97 -11.81
N GLY A 141 6.00 13.03 -11.70
CA GLY A 141 6.75 14.27 -11.46
C GLY A 141 6.61 14.82 -10.03
N LEU A 142 5.75 14.23 -9.20
CA LEU A 142 5.53 14.63 -7.81
C LEU A 142 6.49 13.88 -6.87
N LYS A 143 6.54 14.31 -5.60
CA LYS A 143 7.44 13.71 -4.60
C LYS A 143 6.69 13.26 -3.37
N MET A 144 7.27 12.29 -2.67
CA MET A 144 6.90 11.83 -1.33
C MET A 144 8.01 12.14 -0.35
N ALA A 145 7.67 12.15 0.93
CA ALA A 145 8.62 12.29 2.04
C ALA A 145 8.35 11.24 3.12
N SER A 146 9.41 10.83 3.82
CA SER A 146 9.27 10.11 5.09
C SER A 146 8.84 11.10 6.16
N GLN A 147 7.68 10.87 6.77
CA GLN A 147 7.18 11.67 7.90
C GLN A 147 7.69 11.12 9.23
N SER A 148 7.65 9.81 9.41
CA SER A 148 8.10 9.10 10.60
C SER A 148 8.45 7.67 10.20
N ALA A 149 9.55 7.11 10.72
CA ALA A 149 9.97 5.74 10.45
C ALA A 149 10.31 5.01 11.76
N TYR A 150 11.51 4.48 11.93
CA TYR A 150 11.89 3.82 13.18
C TYR A 150 11.66 4.69 14.41
N ARG A 151 11.01 4.12 15.41
CA ARG A 151 10.83 4.69 16.74
C ARG A 151 11.31 3.69 17.80
N SER A 152 12.24 4.10 18.67
CA SER A 152 12.67 3.24 19.78
C SER A 152 11.53 2.99 20.77
N TYR A 153 11.65 1.94 21.58
CA TYR A 153 10.72 1.66 22.68
C TYR A 153 10.46 2.90 23.56
N ALA A 154 11.53 3.58 24.00
CA ALA A 154 11.40 4.75 24.84
C ALA A 154 10.68 5.93 24.16
N ALA A 155 10.97 6.15 22.86
CA ALA A 155 10.28 7.17 22.07
C ALA A 155 8.78 6.83 21.91
N GLN A 156 8.45 5.56 21.67
CA GLN A 156 7.07 5.11 21.55
C GLN A 156 6.29 5.28 22.86
N VAL A 157 6.89 4.94 24.01
CA VAL A 157 6.28 5.18 25.34
C VAL A 157 5.98 6.65 25.56
N SER A 158 6.92 7.55 25.19
CA SER A 158 6.72 9.00 25.34
C SER A 158 5.58 9.51 24.44
N ILE A 159 5.55 9.09 23.17
CA ILE A 159 4.50 9.47 22.22
C ILE A 159 3.13 8.95 22.69
N TYR A 160 3.05 7.70 23.09
CA TYR A 160 1.83 7.10 23.59
C TYR A 160 1.27 7.86 24.80
N ASN A 161 2.12 8.13 25.81
CA ASN A 161 1.71 8.88 27.01
C ASN A 161 1.23 10.30 26.66
N SER A 162 1.87 10.97 25.71
CA SER A 162 1.40 12.27 25.19
C SER A 162 0.01 12.15 24.54
N ASN A 163 -0.24 11.08 23.79
CA ASN A 163 -1.55 10.81 23.20
C ASN A 163 -2.61 10.51 24.27
N VAL A 164 -2.27 9.76 25.33
CA VAL A 164 -3.18 9.54 26.47
C VAL A 164 -3.57 10.86 27.14
N GLY A 165 -2.60 11.75 27.35
CA GLY A 165 -2.85 13.08 27.93
C GLY A 165 -3.78 13.95 27.05
N ARG A 166 -3.74 13.78 25.75
CA ARG A 166 -4.52 14.59 24.78
C ARG A 166 -5.86 13.96 24.43
N LEU A 167 -5.95 12.64 24.28
CA LEU A 167 -7.11 11.92 23.72
C LEU A 167 -7.83 11.05 24.76
N GLY A 168 -7.28 10.89 25.96
CA GLY A 168 -7.66 9.83 26.89
C GLY A 168 -7.17 8.45 26.43
N GLN A 169 -7.27 7.44 27.32
CA GLN A 169 -6.78 6.08 27.06
C GLN A 169 -7.38 5.47 25.78
N VAL A 170 -8.71 5.49 25.67
CA VAL A 170 -9.43 4.88 24.52
C VAL A 170 -9.03 5.54 23.20
N GLY A 171 -8.95 6.87 23.17
CA GLY A 171 -8.53 7.59 21.95
C GLY A 171 -7.07 7.36 21.62
N ALA A 172 -6.20 7.23 22.62
CA ALA A 172 -4.80 6.92 22.41
C ALA A 172 -4.60 5.49 21.85
N ASP A 173 -5.33 4.52 22.37
CA ASP A 173 -5.25 3.12 21.91
C ASP A 173 -5.74 2.97 20.45
N LEU A 174 -6.65 3.83 19.96
CA LEU A 174 -7.09 3.84 18.57
C LEU A 174 -6.08 4.49 17.60
N ALA A 175 -5.26 5.42 18.09
CA ALA A 175 -4.40 6.26 17.26
C ALA A 175 -2.90 6.02 17.44
N SER A 176 -2.49 5.18 18.40
CA SER A 176 -1.07 4.97 18.73
C SER A 176 -0.87 3.67 19.48
N ALA A 177 0.17 2.94 19.13
CA ALA A 177 0.55 1.73 19.86
C ALA A 177 1.21 2.03 21.20
N ARG A 178 1.01 1.15 22.18
CA ARG A 178 1.80 1.13 23.42
C ARG A 178 3.25 0.74 23.13
N GLY A 179 4.19 1.06 24.04
CA GLY A 179 5.59 0.64 23.91
C GLY A 179 5.73 -0.88 23.79
N GLY A 180 6.50 -1.35 22.80
CA GLY A 180 6.63 -2.77 22.47
C GLY A 180 5.57 -3.33 21.52
N PHE A 181 4.52 -2.57 21.20
CA PHE A 181 3.41 -2.95 20.32
C PHE A 181 3.36 -2.14 19.02
N SER A 182 4.40 -1.38 18.72
CA SER A 182 4.47 -0.53 17.53
C SER A 182 5.30 -1.15 16.43
N GLU A 183 4.77 -1.25 15.22
CA GLU A 183 5.52 -1.67 14.04
C GLU A 183 6.71 -0.74 13.71
N HIS A 184 6.62 0.55 14.05
CA HIS A 184 7.76 1.47 13.90
C HIS A 184 9.00 1.03 14.68
N GLN A 185 8.85 0.26 15.76
CA GLN A 185 9.96 -0.26 16.54
C GLN A 185 10.72 -1.39 15.81
N THR A 186 10.10 -2.04 14.83
CA THR A 186 10.75 -3.06 13.99
C THR A 186 11.72 -2.46 12.96
N GLY A 187 11.57 -1.16 12.63
CA GLY A 187 12.25 -0.55 11.50
C GLY A 187 11.71 -0.98 10.14
N LEU A 188 10.50 -1.56 10.10
CA LEU A 188 9.82 -2.04 8.88
C LEU A 188 8.54 -1.24 8.58
N ALA A 189 8.20 -0.23 9.37
CA ALA A 189 7.05 0.64 9.14
C ALA A 189 7.46 2.09 8.91
N LEU A 190 6.69 2.77 8.07
CA LEU A 190 6.92 4.13 7.63
C LEU A 190 5.59 4.88 7.51
N ASP A 191 5.55 6.09 8.09
CA ASP A 191 4.52 7.07 7.78
C ASP A 191 5.00 7.92 6.59
N ILE A 192 4.20 7.95 5.52
CA ILE A 192 4.51 8.66 4.27
C ILE A 192 3.71 9.96 4.21
N ALA A 193 4.34 11.03 3.73
CA ALA A 193 3.68 12.31 3.45
C ALA A 193 3.87 12.74 2.00
N ALA A 194 3.00 13.61 1.53
CA ALA A 194 3.21 14.36 0.29
C ALA A 194 4.38 15.35 0.44
N SER A 195 5.07 15.68 -0.66
CA SER A 195 6.07 16.75 -0.69
C SER A 195 5.80 17.67 -1.89
N PRO A 196 5.42 18.94 -1.68
CA PRO A 196 5.24 19.63 -0.38
C PRO A 196 4.12 19.00 0.48
N ALA A 197 4.19 19.20 1.82
CA ALA A 197 3.30 18.58 2.79
C ALA A 197 1.83 18.94 2.53
N ASN A 198 0.98 17.91 2.48
CA ASN A 198 -0.47 18.03 2.34
C ASN A 198 -1.14 16.85 3.05
N CYS A 199 -2.16 17.10 3.86
CA CYS A 199 -2.89 16.06 4.60
C CYS A 199 -1.98 15.13 5.46
N THR A 200 -0.86 15.64 5.97
CA THR A 200 0.12 14.86 6.74
C THR A 200 -0.51 14.27 7.99
N LEU A 201 -0.37 12.95 8.18
CA LEU A 201 -0.95 12.16 9.29
C LEU A 201 -2.47 12.41 9.46
N ASN A 202 -3.17 12.57 8.35
CA ASN A 202 -4.61 12.81 8.32
C ASN A 202 -5.26 11.92 7.25
N GLN A 203 -6.49 11.47 7.50
CA GLN A 203 -7.21 10.56 6.60
C GLN A 203 -7.41 11.13 5.18
N CYS A 204 -7.45 12.46 5.00
CA CYS A 204 -7.46 13.08 3.68
C CYS A 204 -6.19 12.79 2.84
N PHE A 205 -5.12 12.21 3.42
CA PHE A 205 -3.97 11.75 2.64
C PHE A 205 -4.36 10.70 1.60
N ALA A 206 -5.40 9.90 1.88
CA ALA A 206 -5.96 8.93 0.93
C ALA A 206 -6.42 9.57 -0.38
N ASP A 207 -6.87 10.83 -0.34
CA ASP A 207 -7.40 11.56 -1.49
C ASP A 207 -6.30 12.32 -2.26
N THR A 208 -5.08 12.35 -1.73
CA THR A 208 -3.93 12.97 -2.42
C THR A 208 -3.42 12.08 -3.56
N PRO A 209 -2.76 12.64 -4.59
CA PRO A 209 -2.12 11.84 -5.63
C PRO A 209 -1.14 10.79 -5.06
N GLN A 210 -0.43 11.13 -3.96
CA GLN A 210 0.49 10.23 -3.28
C GLN A 210 -0.24 9.04 -2.63
N GLY A 211 -1.31 9.33 -1.86
CA GLY A 211 -2.10 8.30 -1.18
C GLY A 211 -2.78 7.35 -2.16
N GLN A 212 -3.37 7.88 -3.24
CA GLN A 212 -4.01 7.07 -4.28
C GLN A 212 -3.00 6.16 -5.01
N TRP A 213 -1.83 6.70 -5.37
CA TRP A 213 -0.79 5.92 -6.02
C TRP A 213 -0.24 4.82 -5.11
N LEU A 214 0.03 5.15 -3.85
CA LEU A 214 0.51 4.19 -2.86
C LEU A 214 -0.49 3.05 -2.64
N ALA A 215 -1.78 3.35 -2.50
CA ALA A 215 -2.83 2.34 -2.34
C ALA A 215 -2.88 1.36 -3.53
N ALA A 216 -2.60 1.84 -4.74
CA ALA A 216 -2.63 1.02 -5.95
C ALA A 216 -1.32 0.26 -6.21
N ASN A 217 -0.16 0.80 -5.82
CA ASN A 217 1.14 0.36 -6.34
C ASN A 217 2.15 -0.11 -5.29
N SER A 218 2.00 0.24 -4.01
CA SER A 218 3.00 -0.01 -2.96
C SER A 218 3.39 -1.49 -2.83
N TRP A 219 2.45 -2.40 -3.05
CA TRP A 219 2.67 -3.85 -3.00
C TRP A 219 3.75 -4.34 -3.98
N GLN A 220 3.92 -3.68 -5.14
CA GLN A 220 4.96 -4.01 -6.12
C GLN A 220 6.37 -3.78 -5.58
N TYR A 221 6.49 -3.00 -4.52
CA TYR A 221 7.76 -2.60 -3.88
C TYR A 221 7.93 -3.22 -2.48
N GLY A 222 7.10 -4.19 -2.12
CA GLY A 222 7.21 -4.85 -0.81
C GLY A 222 6.44 -4.18 0.33
N TRP A 223 5.65 -3.14 0.06
CA TRP A 223 4.92 -2.35 1.05
C TRP A 223 3.41 -2.57 0.98
N ILE A 224 2.76 -2.65 2.12
CA ILE A 224 1.29 -2.73 2.22
C ILE A 224 0.74 -1.59 3.06
N LEU A 225 -0.48 -1.15 2.75
CA LEU A 225 -1.28 -0.30 3.63
C LEU A 225 -1.69 -1.11 4.86
N ARG A 226 -1.17 -0.73 6.04
CA ARG A 226 -1.28 -1.58 7.25
C ARG A 226 -2.62 -1.48 7.95
N TYR A 227 -3.21 -0.27 7.99
CA TYR A 227 -4.45 0.02 8.70
C TYR A 227 -5.51 0.57 7.74
N PRO A 228 -6.15 -0.29 6.93
CA PRO A 228 -7.13 0.11 5.93
C PRO A 228 -8.46 0.53 6.55
N ASN A 229 -9.24 1.32 5.80
CA ASN A 229 -10.56 1.76 6.24
C ASN A 229 -11.54 0.58 6.39
N GLY A 230 -12.30 0.57 7.49
CA GLY A 230 -13.31 -0.47 7.76
C GLY A 230 -12.79 -1.72 8.46
N TYR A 231 -11.51 -1.77 8.88
CA TYR A 231 -10.90 -2.94 9.51
C TYR A 231 -10.37 -2.68 10.95
N THR A 232 -10.91 -1.67 11.62
CA THR A 232 -10.56 -1.37 13.02
C THR A 232 -10.92 -2.53 13.97
N ASP A 233 -11.94 -3.30 13.64
CA ASP A 233 -12.38 -4.49 14.37
C ASP A 233 -11.43 -5.69 14.19
N ILE A 234 -10.44 -5.60 13.31
CA ILE A 234 -9.38 -6.59 13.13
C ILE A 234 -8.04 -6.04 13.63
N THR A 235 -7.66 -4.85 13.17
CA THR A 235 -6.33 -4.29 13.45
C THR A 235 -6.25 -3.54 14.79
N GLY A 236 -7.39 -3.13 15.35
CA GLY A 236 -7.48 -2.31 16.56
C GLY A 236 -7.15 -0.82 16.34
N TYR A 237 -6.76 -0.40 15.14
CA TYR A 237 -6.40 0.97 14.81
C TYR A 237 -7.39 1.61 13.85
N GLN A 238 -7.52 2.93 13.92
CA GLN A 238 -8.29 3.70 12.93
C GLN A 238 -7.63 3.62 11.56
N PHE A 239 -8.34 4.09 10.52
CA PHE A 239 -7.79 4.23 9.17
C PHE A 239 -6.58 5.16 9.14
N GLU A 240 -5.44 4.66 8.67
CA GLU A 240 -4.18 5.41 8.56
C GLU A 240 -3.59 5.28 7.15
N PRO A 241 -4.09 6.06 6.16
CA PRO A 241 -3.64 5.97 4.78
C PRO A 241 -2.17 6.34 4.55
N TRP A 242 -1.50 6.88 5.55
CA TRP A 242 -0.07 7.21 5.54
C TRP A 242 0.82 6.08 6.04
N HIS A 243 0.29 5.10 6.82
CA HIS A 243 1.08 4.06 7.48
C HIS A 243 1.26 2.84 6.60
N TYR A 244 2.48 2.64 6.13
CA TYR A 244 2.87 1.52 5.28
C TYR A 244 3.83 0.59 6.00
N ARG A 245 3.60 -0.73 5.84
CA ARG A 245 4.41 -1.80 6.38
C ARG A 245 5.15 -2.54 5.27
N TYR A 246 6.49 -2.69 5.43
CA TYR A 246 7.32 -3.52 4.57
C TYR A 246 7.25 -5.00 4.99
N ILE A 247 6.94 -5.87 4.05
CA ILE A 247 6.89 -7.33 4.22
C ILE A 247 7.68 -8.07 3.12
N GLY A 248 8.42 -7.32 2.29
CA GLY A 248 9.14 -7.85 1.13
C GLY A 248 8.25 -8.08 -0.08
N VAL A 249 8.84 -7.98 -1.29
CA VAL A 249 8.08 -8.05 -2.56
C VAL A 249 7.35 -9.39 -2.72
N LEU A 250 7.96 -10.49 -2.28
CA LEU A 250 7.35 -11.82 -2.37
C LEU A 250 6.02 -11.90 -1.62
N ALA A 251 6.01 -11.47 -0.33
CA ALA A 251 4.81 -11.53 0.50
C ALA A 251 3.78 -10.46 0.11
N SER A 252 4.20 -9.25 -0.25
CA SER A 252 3.27 -8.19 -0.67
C SER A 252 2.59 -8.48 -2.01
N THR A 253 3.27 -9.17 -2.91
CA THR A 253 2.67 -9.66 -4.17
C THR A 253 1.59 -10.70 -3.87
N GLU A 254 1.87 -11.68 -3.02
CA GLU A 254 0.88 -12.69 -2.64
C GLU A 254 -0.29 -12.09 -1.87
N TYR A 255 0.00 -11.18 -0.91
CA TYR A 255 -1.01 -10.39 -0.21
C TYR A 255 -1.99 -9.71 -1.18
N HIS A 256 -1.45 -9.11 -2.24
CA HIS A 256 -2.24 -8.46 -3.29
C HIS A 256 -3.04 -9.48 -4.12
N LEU A 257 -2.43 -10.58 -4.55
CA LEU A 257 -3.06 -11.61 -5.38
C LEU A 257 -4.20 -12.36 -4.65
N GLU A 258 -4.04 -12.60 -3.34
CA GLU A 258 -5.09 -13.19 -2.50
C GLU A 258 -6.23 -12.19 -2.20
N GLY A 259 -6.06 -10.90 -2.51
CA GLY A 259 -7.01 -9.86 -2.11
C GLY A 259 -7.04 -9.64 -0.60
N ALA A 260 -5.94 -9.94 0.11
CA ALA A 260 -5.82 -9.72 1.53
C ALA A 260 -5.93 -8.23 1.87
N THR A 261 -6.53 -7.92 3.02
CA THR A 261 -6.79 -6.53 3.45
C THR A 261 -6.11 -6.18 4.77
N THR A 262 -5.78 -7.17 5.58
CA THR A 262 -5.06 -6.99 6.84
C THR A 262 -3.93 -8.01 6.97
N LEU A 263 -2.87 -7.66 7.69
CA LEU A 263 -1.74 -8.56 7.89
C LEU A 263 -2.14 -9.75 8.78
N GLU A 264 -3.04 -9.50 9.73
CA GLU A 264 -3.64 -10.54 10.57
C GLU A 264 -4.36 -11.58 9.73
N GLY A 265 -5.25 -11.15 8.83
CA GLY A 265 -5.98 -12.06 7.92
C GLY A 265 -5.07 -12.81 6.96
N PHE A 266 -4.05 -12.14 6.42
CA PHE A 266 -3.09 -12.77 5.50
C PHE A 266 -2.31 -13.92 6.16
N PHE A 267 -1.89 -13.76 7.41
CA PHE A 267 -1.17 -14.79 8.17
C PHE A 267 -2.09 -15.66 9.04
N GLU A 268 -3.41 -15.57 8.87
CA GLU A 268 -4.41 -16.36 9.60
C GLU A 268 -4.30 -16.18 11.13
N LEU A 269 -3.96 -14.96 11.56
CA LEU A 269 -3.88 -14.59 12.96
C LEU A 269 -5.23 -14.06 13.48
N PRO A 270 -5.51 -14.17 14.78
CA PRO A 270 -6.73 -13.62 15.36
C PRO A 270 -6.77 -12.09 15.26
N PRO A 271 -7.98 -11.49 15.20
CA PRO A 271 -8.12 -10.04 15.33
C PRO A 271 -7.50 -9.50 16.61
N ALA A 272 -6.80 -8.37 16.52
CA ALA A 272 -6.10 -7.70 17.62
C ALA A 272 -6.78 -6.36 17.97
N VAL A 273 -8.08 -6.43 18.30
CA VAL A 273 -8.94 -5.26 18.52
C VAL A 273 -8.45 -4.42 19.70
N ASP A 274 -8.02 -5.07 20.78
CA ASP A 274 -7.55 -4.41 22.01
C ASP A 274 -6.41 -5.20 22.65
N TYR A 275 -5.71 -4.56 23.58
CA TYR A 275 -4.63 -5.17 24.34
C TYR A 275 -5.18 -6.26 25.28
N ALA A 276 -4.42 -7.34 25.42
CA ALA A 276 -4.70 -8.30 26.48
C ALA A 276 -4.64 -7.61 27.84
N GLY A 277 -5.70 -7.77 28.64
CA GLY A 277 -5.87 -7.14 29.95
C GLY A 277 -4.89 -7.65 30.99
#